data_90889341c023a15ca20f71aa33d6de8a
#
_entry.id   90889341c023a15ca20f71aa33d6de8a
#
_cell.length_a   1.000
_cell.length_b   1.000
_cell.length_c   1.000
_cell.angle_alpha   90.00
_cell.angle_beta   90.00
_cell.angle_gamma   90.00
#
_symmetry.space_group_name_H-M   'P 1'
#
loop_
_entity.id
_entity.type
_entity.pdbx_description
1 polymer ?
#
loop_
_entity_poly.entity_id
_entity_poly.type
_entity_poly.pdbx_seq_one_letter_code
_entity_poly.pdbx_strand_id
1 'polypeptide(L)'
;MAIDIGLSAEAAREKVHPGDRVTLRRSPKKLLGGQISSPSLDDRAGVAAVLRCLALLQEQKADCRLTVVFSTQEEVGGGSAGCASFAARAEEGIAVDVSFAMTPDAPRHKCAQLGKGTMIGIAPTLNAAMSRQLEEIARKEGISYQTEVMNGKTGTNADEMAAAGAGMRM
;
A
#
# COMPACT_ATOMS: atom_id res chain seq x y z
N MET A 1 -0.98 9.75 -23.32
CA MET A 1 0.27 10.46 -23.00
C MET A 1 1.21 10.27 -24.20
N ALA A 2 1.83 11.32 -24.68
CA ALA A 2 2.83 11.27 -25.74
C ALA A 2 4.20 11.62 -25.12
N ILE A 3 5.28 10.95 -25.58
CA ILE A 3 6.63 11.18 -25.10
C ILE A 3 7.47 11.56 -26.30
N ASP A 4 8.02 12.77 -26.29
CA ASP A 4 8.99 13.22 -27.28
C ASP A 4 10.39 12.73 -26.86
N ILE A 5 11.00 11.92 -27.69
CA ILE A 5 12.35 11.38 -27.49
C ILE A 5 13.42 12.07 -28.34
N GLY A 6 13.06 13.16 -29.03
CA GLY A 6 13.97 13.95 -29.84
C GLY A 6 14.43 13.27 -31.15
N LEU A 7 13.67 12.31 -31.66
CA LEU A 7 13.95 11.59 -32.90
C LEU A 7 12.87 11.86 -33.97
N SER A 8 13.24 11.69 -35.23
CA SER A 8 12.25 11.61 -36.32
C SER A 8 11.37 10.36 -36.13
N ALA A 9 10.15 10.38 -36.71
CA ALA A 9 9.25 9.24 -36.63
C ALA A 9 9.86 7.94 -37.20
N GLU A 10 10.68 8.02 -38.21
CA GLU A 10 11.38 6.90 -38.84
C GLU A 10 12.43 6.32 -37.88
N ALA A 11 13.33 7.15 -37.36
CA ALA A 11 14.36 6.75 -36.42
C ALA A 11 13.77 6.26 -35.07
N ALA A 12 12.62 6.79 -34.65
CA ALA A 12 11.93 6.33 -33.46
C ALA A 12 11.37 4.91 -33.65
N ARG A 13 10.78 4.58 -34.79
CA ARG A 13 10.24 3.25 -35.08
C ARG A 13 11.32 2.14 -35.12
N GLU A 14 12.56 2.50 -35.44
CA GLU A 14 13.67 1.55 -35.38
C GLU A 14 14.14 1.22 -33.96
N LYS A 15 13.85 2.07 -33.00
CA LYS A 15 14.36 2.00 -31.63
C LYS A 15 13.32 1.68 -30.58
N VAL A 16 12.07 1.98 -30.86
CA VAL A 16 10.97 1.86 -29.90
C VAL A 16 9.82 1.07 -30.53
N HIS A 17 9.41 0.01 -29.86
CA HIS A 17 8.37 -0.89 -30.33
C HIS A 17 7.18 -0.93 -29.37
N PRO A 18 5.97 -1.28 -29.86
CA PRO A 18 4.83 -1.56 -28.97
C PRO A 18 5.18 -2.63 -27.93
N GLY A 19 4.94 -2.30 -26.65
CA GLY A 19 5.30 -3.18 -25.54
C GLY A 19 6.60 -2.80 -24.81
N ASP A 20 7.40 -1.89 -25.35
CA ASP A 20 8.58 -1.38 -24.66
C ASP A 20 8.18 -0.63 -23.41
N ARG A 21 8.93 -0.89 -22.32
CA ARG A 21 8.70 -0.22 -21.04
C ARG A 21 9.36 1.15 -21.04
N VAL A 22 8.61 2.14 -20.55
CA VAL A 22 9.10 3.50 -20.40
C VAL A 22 9.02 3.90 -18.93
N THR A 23 10.12 4.43 -18.40
CA THR A 23 10.16 4.96 -17.05
C THR A 23 10.69 6.39 -17.05
N LEU A 24 10.10 7.23 -16.19
CA LEU A 24 10.60 8.58 -15.97
C LEU A 24 11.80 8.52 -15.03
N ARG A 25 12.94 9.03 -15.48
CA ARG A 25 14.14 9.14 -14.64
C ARG A 25 13.92 10.22 -13.59
N ARG A 26 13.60 9.80 -12.37
CA ARG A 26 13.42 10.68 -11.20
C ARG A 26 14.20 10.12 -10.02
N SER A 27 14.64 10.98 -9.12
CA SER A 27 15.28 10.61 -7.87
C SER A 27 14.44 11.09 -6.67
N PRO A 28 14.52 10.40 -5.52
CA PRO A 28 13.91 10.88 -4.29
C PRO A 28 14.37 12.30 -3.93
N LYS A 29 13.47 13.11 -3.47
CA LYS A 29 13.71 14.50 -3.05
C LYS A 29 13.23 14.72 -1.64
N LYS A 30 14.07 15.30 -0.80
CA LYS A 30 13.62 15.87 0.47
C LYS A 30 13.00 17.24 0.20
N LEU A 31 11.84 17.48 0.77
CA LEU A 31 11.09 18.73 0.67
C LEU A 31 11.12 19.47 2.01
N LEU A 32 10.65 20.70 2.03
CA LEU A 32 10.45 21.47 3.25
C LEU A 32 9.45 20.77 4.18
N GLY A 33 9.59 20.98 5.49
CA GLY A 33 8.72 20.36 6.50
C GLY A 33 8.95 18.86 6.72
N GLY A 34 10.12 18.35 6.35
CA GLY A 34 10.47 16.94 6.57
C GLY A 34 9.76 15.96 5.62
N GLN A 35 9.17 16.46 4.57
CA GLN A 35 8.48 15.63 3.57
C GLN A 35 9.44 15.04 2.54
N ILE A 36 9.01 13.99 1.87
CA ILE A 36 9.74 13.31 0.80
C ILE A 36 8.83 13.19 -0.42
N SER A 37 9.40 13.41 -1.58
CA SER A 37 8.76 13.11 -2.87
C SER A 37 9.64 12.12 -3.63
N SER A 38 9.05 11.05 -4.13
CA SER A 38 9.75 10.03 -4.92
C SER A 38 8.76 9.30 -5.83
N PRO A 39 9.21 8.77 -6.97
CA PRO A 39 8.47 7.73 -7.67
C PRO A 39 8.26 6.51 -6.79
N SER A 40 7.16 5.81 -7.00
CA SER A 40 6.90 4.50 -6.38
C SER A 40 6.93 4.50 -4.84
N LEU A 41 6.56 5.63 -4.20
CA LEU A 41 6.25 5.62 -2.77
C LEU A 41 5.01 4.76 -2.49
N ASP A 42 4.14 4.68 -3.44
CA ASP A 42 3.10 3.69 -3.61
C ASP A 42 3.70 2.44 -4.31
N ASP A 43 3.86 1.31 -3.63
CA ASP A 43 3.75 1.19 -2.16
C ASP A 43 5.11 0.82 -1.53
N ARG A 44 6.19 1.45 -1.91
CA ARG A 44 7.50 1.26 -1.25
C ARG A 44 7.53 1.81 0.18
N ALA A 45 6.62 2.72 0.50
CA ALA A 45 6.48 3.20 1.87
C ALA A 45 5.94 2.09 2.79
N GLY A 46 4.93 1.35 2.36
CA GLY A 46 4.42 0.18 3.07
C GLY A 46 5.46 -0.94 3.17
N VAL A 47 6.20 -1.21 2.11
CA VAL A 47 7.33 -2.17 2.16
C VAL A 47 8.33 -1.79 3.26
N ALA A 48 8.71 -0.51 3.36
CA ALA A 48 9.62 -0.04 4.40
C ALA A 48 9.01 -0.17 5.81
N ALA A 49 7.72 0.13 5.96
CA ALA A 49 7.00 -0.03 7.23
C ALA A 49 6.95 -1.50 7.68
N VAL A 50 6.66 -2.42 6.77
CA VAL A 50 6.64 -3.87 7.05
C VAL A 50 8.02 -4.37 7.44
N LEU A 51 9.09 -3.96 6.74
CA LEU A 51 10.47 -4.32 7.10
C LEU A 51 10.85 -3.79 8.49
N ARG A 52 10.44 -2.56 8.85
CA ARG A 52 10.67 -2.03 10.20
C ARG A 52 9.87 -2.79 11.26
N CYS A 53 8.63 -3.17 10.94
CA CYS A 53 7.81 -4.01 11.82
C CYS A 53 8.49 -5.35 12.11
N LEU A 54 9.02 -6.03 11.09
CA LEU A 54 9.76 -7.27 11.26
C LEU A 54 10.97 -7.11 12.20
N ALA A 55 11.73 -6.03 12.04
CA ALA A 55 12.86 -5.75 12.91
C ALA A 55 12.41 -5.57 14.38
N LEU A 56 11.32 -4.83 14.61
CA LEU A 56 10.76 -4.62 15.95
C LEU A 56 10.26 -5.93 16.57
N LEU A 57 9.58 -6.78 15.82
CA LEU A 57 9.10 -8.07 16.29
C LEU A 57 10.25 -8.99 16.69
N GLN A 58 11.35 -8.96 15.93
CA GLN A 58 12.55 -9.71 16.25
C GLN A 58 13.24 -9.19 17.53
N GLU A 59 13.36 -7.88 17.68
CA GLU A 59 13.89 -7.23 18.89
C GLU A 59 13.06 -7.60 20.13
N GLN A 60 11.74 -7.63 20.00
CA GLN A 60 10.80 -7.97 21.09
C GLN A 60 10.62 -9.46 21.33
N LYS A 61 11.22 -10.32 20.50
CA LYS A 61 11.07 -11.78 20.56
C LYS A 61 9.60 -12.22 20.56
N ALA A 62 8.80 -11.60 19.69
CA ALA A 62 7.37 -11.90 19.60
C ALA A 62 7.13 -13.36 19.24
N ASP A 63 6.30 -14.04 20.04
CA ASP A 63 5.91 -15.43 19.81
C ASP A 63 4.69 -15.48 18.89
N CYS A 64 4.95 -15.37 17.59
CA CYS A 64 3.92 -15.47 16.57
C CYS A 64 4.47 -16.10 15.29
N ARG A 65 3.61 -16.81 14.57
CA ARG A 65 3.88 -17.23 13.20
C ARG A 65 3.47 -16.11 12.25
N LEU A 66 4.44 -15.47 11.64
CA LEU A 66 4.24 -14.38 10.71
C LEU A 66 4.69 -14.78 9.30
N THR A 67 3.86 -14.55 8.31
CA THR A 67 4.20 -14.62 6.89
C THR A 67 4.11 -13.22 6.30
N VAL A 68 5.19 -12.74 5.72
CA VAL A 68 5.21 -11.47 4.99
C VAL A 68 5.20 -11.72 3.51
N VAL A 69 4.35 -11.00 2.80
CA VAL A 69 4.19 -11.06 1.35
C VAL A 69 4.47 -9.69 0.77
N PHE A 70 5.44 -9.61 -0.12
CA PHE A 70 5.61 -8.47 -1.03
C PHE A 70 5.03 -8.89 -2.37
N SER A 71 3.81 -8.46 -2.63
CA SER A 71 3.05 -8.85 -3.81
C SER A 71 3.58 -8.21 -5.09
N THR A 72 3.26 -8.79 -6.20
CA THR A 72 3.50 -8.24 -7.55
C THR A 72 2.17 -7.97 -8.24
N GLN A 73 2.16 -7.07 -9.21
CA GLN A 73 0.99 -6.74 -10.05
C GLN A 73 -0.18 -6.11 -9.28
N GLU A 74 0.04 -5.58 -8.08
CA GLU A 74 -1.00 -4.89 -7.31
C GLU A 74 -1.63 -3.76 -8.12
N GLU A 75 -0.81 -2.88 -8.69
CA GLU A 75 -1.17 -1.68 -9.47
C GLU A 75 -1.95 -1.97 -10.78
N VAL A 76 -2.04 -3.22 -11.16
CA VAL A 76 -2.76 -3.65 -12.36
C VAL A 76 -3.88 -4.66 -12.04
N GLY A 77 -4.28 -4.73 -10.76
CA GLY A 77 -5.36 -5.60 -10.28
C GLY A 77 -4.98 -7.07 -10.28
N GLY A 78 -3.74 -7.36 -9.93
CA GLY A 78 -3.18 -8.68 -10.06
C GLY A 78 -3.39 -9.65 -8.96
N GLY A 79 -3.74 -10.77 -8.85
CA GLY A 79 -4.06 -11.78 -7.86
C GLY A 79 -2.88 -12.40 -7.09
N SER A 80 -1.67 -11.81 -7.08
CA SER A 80 -0.51 -12.43 -6.44
C SER A 80 -0.64 -12.49 -4.91
N ALA A 81 -1.28 -11.48 -4.30
CA ALA A 81 -1.55 -11.47 -2.86
C ALA A 81 -2.54 -12.58 -2.47
N GLY A 82 -3.58 -12.81 -3.26
CA GLY A 82 -4.52 -13.91 -3.06
C GLY A 82 -3.85 -15.29 -3.14
N CYS A 83 -3.00 -15.51 -4.14
CA CYS A 83 -2.23 -16.75 -4.28
C CYS A 83 -1.28 -16.98 -3.09
N ALA A 84 -0.56 -15.96 -2.66
CA ALA A 84 0.34 -16.04 -1.52
C ALA A 84 -0.41 -16.30 -0.21
N SER A 85 -1.55 -15.63 0.00
CA SER A 85 -2.42 -15.83 1.16
C SER A 85 -3.00 -17.24 1.23
N PHE A 86 -3.43 -17.79 0.08
CA PHE A 86 -3.85 -19.19 -0.02
C PHE A 86 -2.76 -20.15 0.43
N ALA A 87 -1.51 -19.91 0.00
CA ALA A 87 -0.37 -20.75 0.37
C ALA A 87 0.03 -20.58 1.86
N ALA A 88 -0.07 -19.37 2.39
CA ALA A 88 0.29 -19.04 3.77
C ALA A 88 -0.64 -19.69 4.80
N ARG A 89 -1.92 -19.91 4.46
CA ARG A 89 -2.96 -20.44 5.35
C ARG A 89 -3.04 -19.71 6.67
N ALA A 90 -2.89 -18.39 6.65
CA ALA A 90 -3.02 -17.57 7.83
C ALA A 90 -4.52 -17.32 8.14
N GLU A 91 -4.84 -17.16 9.43
CA GLU A 91 -6.22 -16.89 9.86
C GLU A 91 -6.55 -15.40 9.79
N GLU A 92 -5.55 -14.57 9.97
CA GLU A 92 -5.64 -13.11 9.96
C GLU A 92 -4.60 -12.51 9.05
N GLY A 93 -4.93 -11.39 8.42
CA GLY A 93 -4.05 -10.63 7.56
C GLY A 93 -4.16 -9.13 7.79
N ILE A 94 -3.09 -8.43 7.50
CA ILE A 94 -3.05 -6.96 7.47
C ILE A 94 -2.44 -6.57 6.13
N ALA A 95 -3.17 -5.84 5.31
CA ALA A 95 -2.61 -5.18 4.14
C ALA A 95 -2.10 -3.80 4.55
N VAL A 96 -0.89 -3.49 4.13
CA VAL A 96 -0.26 -2.20 4.35
C VAL A 96 -0.11 -1.54 3.00
N ASP A 97 -0.66 -0.35 2.88
CA ASP A 97 -0.69 0.40 1.64
C ASP A 97 -0.69 1.90 1.93
N VAL A 98 -0.53 2.73 0.92
CA VAL A 98 -0.67 4.18 1.02
C VAL A 98 -2.08 4.61 0.64
N SER A 99 -2.47 5.83 1.01
CA SER A 99 -3.75 6.39 0.64
C SER A 99 -3.65 7.88 0.36
N PHE A 100 -4.78 8.49 0.03
CA PHE A 100 -4.85 9.88 -0.41
C PHE A 100 -4.66 10.86 0.75
N ALA A 101 -3.72 11.77 0.59
CA ALA A 101 -3.59 12.94 1.45
C ALA A 101 -4.41 14.11 0.90
N MET A 102 -4.77 15.02 1.79
CA MET A 102 -5.52 16.23 1.47
C MET A 102 -4.71 17.14 0.53
N THR A 103 -5.29 17.42 -0.64
CA THR A 103 -4.83 18.43 -1.60
C THR A 103 -5.93 19.46 -1.81
N PRO A 104 -5.64 20.63 -2.41
CA PRO A 104 -6.65 21.66 -2.63
C PRO A 104 -7.93 21.17 -3.33
N ASP A 105 -7.79 20.24 -4.28
CA ASP A 105 -8.88 19.73 -5.11
C ASP A 105 -9.46 18.39 -4.63
N ALA A 106 -8.91 17.83 -3.55
CA ALA A 106 -9.35 16.54 -3.05
C ALA A 106 -10.59 16.65 -2.13
N PRO A 107 -11.53 15.71 -2.23
CA PRO A 107 -12.69 15.68 -1.34
C PRO A 107 -12.23 15.35 0.09
N ARG A 108 -12.37 16.31 0.99
CA ARG A 108 -11.87 16.24 2.38
C ARG A 108 -12.28 14.98 3.15
N HIS A 109 -13.48 14.46 2.88
CA HIS A 109 -14.02 13.26 3.54
C HIS A 109 -13.39 11.95 3.08
N LYS A 110 -12.55 11.99 2.02
CA LYS A 110 -11.84 10.82 1.47
C LYS A 110 -10.33 10.90 1.65
N CYS A 111 -9.82 11.91 2.33
CA CYS A 111 -8.40 12.16 2.43
C CYS A 111 -7.95 12.34 3.87
N ALA A 112 -6.77 11.84 4.18
CA ALA A 112 -6.10 12.06 5.44
C ALA A 112 -5.20 13.28 5.43
N GLN A 113 -4.78 13.71 6.59
CA GLN A 113 -3.81 14.78 6.76
C GLN A 113 -2.40 14.21 6.88
N LEU A 114 -1.49 14.65 6.03
CA LEU A 114 -0.07 14.30 6.13
C LEU A 114 0.49 14.64 7.52
N GLY A 115 1.24 13.70 8.10
CA GLY A 115 1.88 13.87 9.41
C GLY A 115 0.94 13.73 10.61
N LYS A 116 -0.32 13.32 10.41
CA LYS A 116 -1.29 13.11 11.51
C LYS A 116 -1.49 11.64 11.90
N GLY A 117 -0.57 10.80 11.51
CA GLY A 117 -0.57 9.38 11.84
C GLY A 117 -1.05 8.48 10.70
N THR A 118 -0.93 7.18 10.94
CA THR A 118 -1.35 6.15 9.99
C THR A 118 -2.86 6.15 9.80
N MET A 119 -3.32 5.61 8.68
CA MET A 119 -4.74 5.40 8.43
C MET A 119 -5.12 3.98 8.80
N ILE A 120 -6.22 3.82 9.53
CA ILE A 120 -6.82 2.51 9.83
C ILE A 120 -8.08 2.39 8.98
N GLY A 121 -8.10 1.40 8.10
CA GLY A 121 -9.16 1.18 7.14
C GLY A 121 -10.42 0.60 7.76
N ILE A 122 -11.57 1.10 7.33
CA ILE A 122 -12.90 0.52 7.58
C ILE A 122 -13.58 0.35 6.23
N ALA A 123 -13.91 -0.89 5.88
CA ALA A 123 -14.59 -1.21 4.63
C ALA A 123 -15.51 -2.43 4.82
N PRO A 124 -16.50 -2.65 3.94
CA PRO A 124 -17.34 -3.84 3.97
C PRO A 124 -16.58 -5.16 3.84
N THR A 125 -15.41 -5.14 3.20
CA THR A 125 -14.53 -6.31 2.99
C THR A 125 -13.57 -6.55 4.16
N LEU A 126 -13.47 -5.61 5.10
CA LEU A 126 -12.59 -5.70 6.26
C LEU A 126 -13.32 -6.19 7.51
N ASN A 127 -12.59 -6.87 8.39
CA ASN A 127 -13.13 -7.31 9.67
C ASN A 127 -13.20 -6.14 10.66
N ALA A 128 -14.42 -5.67 10.96
CA ALA A 128 -14.63 -4.53 11.83
C ALA A 128 -14.07 -4.70 13.26
N ALA A 129 -13.92 -5.94 13.75
CA ALA A 129 -13.30 -6.17 15.05
C ALA A 129 -11.79 -5.95 14.99
N MET A 130 -11.12 -6.37 13.91
CA MET A 130 -9.70 -6.10 13.71
C MET A 130 -9.42 -4.60 13.56
N SER A 131 -10.22 -3.88 12.77
CA SER A 131 -10.07 -2.42 12.66
C SER A 131 -10.19 -1.73 14.03
N ARG A 132 -11.21 -2.09 14.84
CA ARG A 132 -11.34 -1.57 16.20
C ARG A 132 -10.18 -1.94 17.10
N GLN A 133 -9.66 -3.15 17.01
CA GLN A 133 -8.50 -3.59 17.77
C GLN A 133 -7.26 -2.78 17.43
N LEU A 134 -7.02 -2.49 16.14
CA LEU A 134 -5.93 -1.61 15.71
C LEU A 134 -6.06 -0.20 16.28
N GLU A 135 -7.27 0.37 16.27
CA GLU A 135 -7.54 1.67 16.90
C GLU A 135 -7.31 1.66 18.42
N GLU A 136 -7.72 0.59 19.11
CA GLU A 136 -7.49 0.42 20.54
C GLU A 136 -6.01 0.31 20.89
N ILE A 137 -5.25 -0.46 20.10
CA ILE A 137 -3.80 -0.57 20.25
C ILE A 137 -3.16 0.80 20.02
N ALA A 138 -3.52 1.50 18.94
CA ALA A 138 -2.97 2.82 18.65
C ALA A 138 -3.23 3.81 19.81
N ARG A 139 -4.44 3.83 20.36
CA ARG A 139 -4.77 4.67 21.52
C ARG A 139 -3.97 4.31 22.77
N LYS A 140 -3.85 3.01 23.06
CA LYS A 140 -3.11 2.50 24.22
C LYS A 140 -1.62 2.84 24.15
N GLU A 141 -1.05 2.68 22.98
CA GLU A 141 0.38 2.92 22.75
C GLU A 141 0.71 4.38 22.39
N GLY A 142 -0.27 5.28 22.38
CA GLY A 142 -0.07 6.69 22.06
C GLY A 142 0.31 6.94 20.60
N ILE A 143 -0.03 6.03 19.70
CA ILE A 143 0.24 6.12 18.27
C ILE A 143 -0.84 6.97 17.61
N SER A 144 -0.44 8.06 16.97
CA SER A 144 -1.38 8.88 16.19
C SER A 144 -1.92 8.10 15.01
N TYR A 145 -3.24 8.12 14.81
CA TYR A 145 -3.90 7.49 13.69
C TYR A 145 -5.07 8.32 13.19
N GLN A 146 -5.54 7.97 12.01
CA GLN A 146 -6.73 8.52 11.38
C GLN A 146 -7.56 7.34 10.86
N THR A 147 -8.87 7.51 10.73
CA THR A 147 -9.75 6.48 10.19
C THR A 147 -10.02 6.76 8.72
N GLU A 148 -9.90 5.74 7.88
CA GLU A 148 -10.28 5.77 6.47
C GLU A 148 -11.52 4.90 6.25
N VAL A 149 -12.61 5.53 5.81
CA VAL A 149 -13.85 4.81 5.48
C VAL A 149 -13.96 4.63 3.98
N MET A 150 -13.96 3.38 3.55
CA MET A 150 -14.10 2.97 2.16
C MET A 150 -15.47 2.32 1.95
N ASN A 151 -16.21 2.76 0.95
CA ASN A 151 -17.62 2.37 0.74
C ASN A 151 -17.82 1.13 -0.14
N GLY A 152 -16.80 0.33 -0.32
CA GLY A 152 -16.83 -0.85 -1.17
C GLY A 152 -15.56 -1.68 -0.99
N LYS A 153 -14.86 -1.92 -2.08
CA LYS A 153 -13.52 -2.50 -2.05
C LYS A 153 -12.52 -1.51 -1.47
N THR A 154 -11.48 -2.05 -0.86
CA THR A 154 -10.38 -1.24 -0.30
C THR A 154 -9.49 -0.65 -1.40
N GLY A 155 -9.42 -1.29 -2.55
CA GLY A 155 -8.48 -0.96 -3.62
C GLY A 155 -7.04 -1.37 -3.28
N THR A 156 -6.87 -2.27 -2.31
CA THR A 156 -5.58 -2.80 -1.87
C THR A 156 -5.56 -4.32 -1.93
N ASN A 157 -4.45 -4.94 -1.65
CA ASN A 157 -4.32 -6.39 -1.53
C ASN A 157 -5.30 -7.02 -0.52
N ALA A 158 -5.88 -6.26 0.41
CA ALA A 158 -6.82 -6.78 1.41
C ALA A 158 -8.03 -7.47 0.76
N ASP A 159 -8.54 -6.95 -0.35
CA ASP A 159 -9.70 -7.51 -1.03
C ASP A 159 -9.42 -8.92 -1.59
N GLU A 160 -8.21 -9.15 -2.11
CA GLU A 160 -7.78 -10.45 -2.63
C GLU A 160 -7.46 -11.43 -1.50
N MET A 161 -6.81 -10.94 -0.46
CA MET A 161 -6.44 -11.74 0.71
C MET A 161 -7.70 -12.22 1.45
N ALA A 162 -8.68 -11.36 1.64
CA ALA A 162 -9.95 -11.70 2.28
C ALA A 162 -10.70 -12.84 1.55
N ALA A 163 -10.59 -12.90 0.24
CA ALA A 163 -11.26 -13.91 -0.59
C ALA A 163 -10.40 -15.18 -0.86
N ALA A 164 -9.17 -15.23 -0.37
CA ALA A 164 -8.27 -16.34 -0.63
C ALA A 164 -8.66 -17.60 0.14
N GLY A 165 -8.76 -18.73 -0.56
CA GLY A 165 -9.06 -20.06 0.02
C GLY A 165 -10.40 -20.11 0.73
N ALA A 166 -10.37 -20.38 2.04
CA ALA A 166 -11.56 -20.41 2.90
C ALA A 166 -11.95 -19.02 3.45
N GLY A 167 -11.25 -17.99 3.04
CA GLY A 167 -11.36 -16.64 3.56
C GLY A 167 -10.32 -16.33 4.64
N MET A 168 -9.95 -15.08 4.75
CA MET A 168 -9.02 -14.57 5.76
C MET A 168 -9.65 -13.35 6.44
N ARG A 169 -9.50 -13.22 7.74
CA ARG A 169 -9.90 -12.01 8.46
C ARG A 169 -8.89 -10.89 8.17
N MET A 170 -9.35 -9.79 7.59
CA MET A 170 -8.54 -8.66 7.18
C MET A 170 -8.86 -7.41 7.98
#